data_ff6a5af4f26fc0de9d6fccff6d28c6a2
#
_entry.id   ff6a5af4f26fc0de9d6fccff6d28c6a2
#
_cell.length_a   1.000
_cell.length_b   1.000
_cell.length_c   1.000
_cell.angle_alpha   90.00
_cell.angle_beta   90.00
_cell.angle_gamma   90.00
#
_symmetry.space_group_name_H-M   'P 1'
#
loop_
_entity.id
_entity.type
_entity.pdbx_description
1 polymer ?
#
loop_
_entity_poly.entity_id
_entity_poly.type
_entity_poly.pdbx_seq_one_letter_code
_entity_poly.pdbx_strand_id
1 'polypeptide(L)'
;MLAGEKAGDPGTNVEMPFLIAPMCVDGKLTGYAYISSKVVTSSRDASLDVRNKIPFIQDAFVRDVNVTPITKATDPKTVDNAALIVRLTADVKRIVGEAKISTVVIIQVQIAELHPNQALVAAPPS
;
A
#
# COMPACT_ATOMS: atom_id res chain seq x y z
N MET A 1 17.80 2.38 -22.21
CA MET A 1 17.83 2.56 -21.65
C MET A 1 17.30 2.20 -21.12
N LEU A 2 17.07 1.96 -20.94
CA LEU A 2 16.93 1.62 -20.56
C LEU A 2 16.00 1.04 -19.78
N ALA A 3 16.00 -0.28 -19.25
CA ALA A 3 14.98 -0.90 -18.51
C ALA A 3 14.69 -0.19 -17.22
N GLY A 4 15.69 0.19 -16.54
CA GLY A 4 15.52 0.95 -15.32
C GLY A 4 14.79 2.23 -15.57
N GLU A 5 14.96 2.75 -16.72
CA GLU A 5 14.30 3.97 -17.04
C GLU A 5 12.83 3.81 -17.15
N LYS A 6 12.39 2.66 -17.60
CA LYS A 6 10.97 2.44 -17.72
C LYS A 6 10.31 2.44 -16.37
N ALA A 7 10.96 1.81 -15.40
CA ALA A 7 10.39 1.78 -14.08
C ALA A 7 10.34 3.17 -13.48
N GLY A 8 11.25 4.02 -13.89
CA GLY A 8 11.28 5.37 -13.37
C GLY A 8 10.57 6.39 -14.21
N ASP A 9 9.95 5.98 -15.32
CA ASP A 9 9.30 6.94 -16.21
C ASP A 9 8.15 7.61 -15.49
N PRO A 10 8.24 8.91 -15.22
CA PRO A 10 7.18 9.59 -14.48
C PRO A 10 5.90 9.68 -15.29
N GLY A 11 5.96 9.49 -16.60
CA GLY A 11 4.77 9.54 -17.41
C GLY A 11 3.86 8.34 -17.25
N THR A 12 4.40 7.24 -16.68
CA THR A 12 3.62 6.02 -16.50
C THR A 12 3.62 5.55 -15.07
N ASN A 13 4.17 6.33 -14.13
CA ASN A 13 4.16 5.98 -12.72
C ASN A 13 3.38 7.03 -11.95
N VAL A 14 2.56 6.60 -11.02
CA VAL A 14 1.81 7.51 -10.17
C VAL A 14 2.10 7.13 -8.72
N GLU A 15 2.75 8.06 -8.00
CA GLU A 15 3.01 7.83 -6.59
C GLU A 15 1.74 7.98 -5.80
N MET A 16 1.52 7.06 -4.87
CA MET A 16 0.36 7.10 -4.00
C MET A 16 0.73 7.71 -2.66
N PRO A 17 -0.26 8.28 -1.96
CA PRO A 17 -0.03 8.73 -0.59
C PRO A 17 0.39 7.56 0.28
N PHE A 18 1.04 7.84 1.41
CA PHE A 18 1.38 6.80 2.35
C PHE A 18 0.13 6.01 2.73
N LEU A 19 0.30 4.71 2.77
CA LEU A 19 -0.76 3.82 3.23
C LEU A 19 -0.37 3.33 4.62
N ILE A 20 -1.24 3.56 5.60
CA ILE A 20 -0.97 3.14 6.96
C ILE A 20 -1.82 1.91 7.22
N ALA A 21 -1.16 0.80 7.49
CA ALA A 21 -1.86 -0.48 7.66
C ALA A 21 -1.63 -1.01 9.07
N PRO A 22 -2.69 -1.50 9.73
CA PRO A 22 -2.52 -2.04 11.07
C PRO A 22 -1.85 -3.41 11.00
N MET A 23 -1.00 -3.69 11.98
CA MET A 23 -0.39 -4.99 12.16
C MET A 23 -0.93 -5.58 13.44
N CYS A 24 -1.44 -6.80 13.36
CA CYS A 24 -2.09 -7.44 14.49
C CYS A 24 -1.56 -8.84 14.70
N VAL A 25 -1.55 -9.27 15.96
CA VAL A 25 -1.23 -10.64 16.32
C VAL A 25 -2.38 -11.13 17.19
N ASP A 26 -3.01 -12.21 16.78
CA ASP A 26 -4.13 -12.80 17.52
C ASP A 26 -5.22 -11.76 17.80
N GLY A 27 -5.48 -10.93 16.82
CA GLY A 27 -6.53 -9.93 16.93
C GLY A 27 -6.14 -8.68 17.69
N LYS A 28 -4.91 -8.60 18.18
CA LYS A 28 -4.47 -7.42 18.92
C LYS A 28 -3.53 -6.59 18.10
N LEU A 29 -3.74 -5.29 18.12
CA LEU A 29 -2.90 -4.37 17.37
C LEU A 29 -1.52 -4.33 17.99
N THR A 30 -0.50 -4.59 17.20
CA THR A 30 0.89 -4.57 17.68
C THR A 30 1.70 -3.45 17.04
N GLY A 31 1.19 -2.81 16.02
CA GLY A 31 1.90 -1.72 15.39
C GLY A 31 1.24 -1.32 14.10
N TYR A 32 1.93 -0.48 13.34
CA TYR A 32 1.46 -0.03 12.04
C TYR A 32 2.58 -0.14 11.03
N ALA A 33 2.22 -0.43 9.78
CA ALA A 33 3.15 -0.37 8.68
C ALA A 33 2.84 0.87 7.86
N TYR A 34 3.86 1.65 7.56
CA TYR A 34 3.74 2.84 6.72
C TYR A 34 4.31 2.46 5.37
N ILE A 35 3.46 2.43 4.37
CA ILE A 35 3.78 1.85 3.07
C ILE A 35 3.80 2.94 2.02
N SER A 36 4.94 3.06 1.33
CA SER A 36 5.06 3.92 0.17
C SER A 36 4.88 3.07 -1.07
N SER A 37 4.02 3.49 -1.97
CA SER A 37 3.74 2.72 -3.17
C SER A 37 3.55 3.61 -4.36
N LYS A 38 3.63 3.01 -5.53
CA LYS A 38 3.28 3.70 -6.76
C LYS A 38 2.58 2.74 -7.70
N VAL A 39 1.74 3.29 -8.54
CA VAL A 39 1.02 2.53 -9.56
C VAL A 39 1.77 2.67 -10.86
N VAL A 40 2.10 1.56 -11.48
CA VAL A 40 2.73 1.55 -12.79
C VAL A 40 1.64 1.29 -13.81
N THR A 41 1.52 2.17 -14.78
CA THR A 41 0.44 2.11 -15.76
C THR A 41 0.98 1.70 -17.12
N SER A 42 0.06 1.36 -18.02
CA SER A 42 0.44 0.91 -19.35
C SER A 42 0.69 2.08 -20.31
N SER A 43 0.27 3.28 -19.95
CA SER A 43 0.42 4.44 -20.83
C SER A 43 0.30 5.72 -20.02
N ARG A 44 0.64 6.83 -20.67
CA ARG A 44 0.47 8.14 -20.04
C ARG A 44 -0.99 8.47 -19.82
N ASP A 45 -1.85 8.09 -20.77
CA ASP A 45 -3.28 8.33 -20.59
C ASP A 45 -3.80 7.56 -19.39
N ALA A 46 -3.35 6.32 -19.23
CA ALA A 46 -3.75 5.53 -18.07
C ALA A 46 -3.27 6.16 -16.78
N SER A 47 -2.09 6.80 -16.77
CA SER A 47 -1.61 7.45 -15.56
C SER A 47 -2.45 8.65 -15.20
N LEU A 48 -2.98 9.36 -16.17
CA LEU A 48 -3.89 10.46 -15.89
C LEU A 48 -5.18 9.94 -15.25
N ASP A 49 -5.69 8.82 -15.74
CA ASP A 49 -6.86 8.20 -15.14
C ASP A 49 -6.60 7.81 -13.69
N VAL A 50 -5.41 7.27 -13.42
CA VAL A 50 -5.05 6.91 -12.05
C VAL A 50 -5.00 8.17 -11.18
N ARG A 51 -4.35 9.23 -11.66
CA ARG A 51 -4.23 10.46 -10.88
C ARG A 51 -5.61 11.03 -10.54
N ASN A 52 -6.53 10.95 -11.49
CA ASN A 52 -7.87 11.46 -11.25
C ASN A 52 -8.64 10.62 -10.25
N LYS A 53 -8.20 9.41 -9.99
CA LYS A 53 -8.90 8.49 -9.10
C LYS A 53 -8.12 8.17 -7.83
N ILE A 54 -7.05 8.91 -7.56
CA ILE A 54 -6.24 8.65 -6.36
C ILE A 54 -7.08 8.54 -5.09
N PRO A 55 -8.04 9.44 -4.82
CA PRO A 55 -8.81 9.31 -3.59
C PRO A 55 -9.59 8.00 -3.50
N PHE A 56 -10.11 7.53 -4.63
CA PHE A 56 -10.86 6.28 -4.65
C PHE A 56 -9.93 5.08 -4.47
N ILE A 57 -8.76 5.15 -5.09
CA ILE A 57 -7.76 4.08 -4.96
C ILE A 57 -7.26 4.02 -3.53
N GLN A 58 -6.96 5.17 -2.94
CA GLN A 58 -6.48 5.20 -1.56
C GLN A 58 -7.54 4.65 -0.61
N ASP A 59 -8.80 5.00 -0.84
CA ASP A 59 -9.88 4.47 -0.02
C ASP A 59 -9.94 2.94 -0.12
N ALA A 60 -9.80 2.41 -1.32
CA ALA A 60 -9.82 0.96 -1.51
C ALA A 60 -8.62 0.30 -0.82
N PHE A 61 -7.45 0.92 -0.89
CA PHE A 61 -6.27 0.40 -0.21
C PHE A 61 -6.47 0.37 1.30
N VAL A 62 -7.01 1.46 1.85
CA VAL A 62 -7.25 1.54 3.29
C VAL A 62 -8.22 0.45 3.73
N ARG A 63 -9.28 0.24 2.97
CA ARG A 63 -10.23 -0.81 3.30
C ARG A 63 -9.59 -2.18 3.21
N ASP A 64 -8.79 -2.40 2.17
CA ASP A 64 -8.14 -3.69 1.96
C ASP A 64 -7.27 -4.06 3.16
N VAL A 65 -6.39 -3.15 3.58
CA VAL A 65 -5.45 -3.46 4.64
C VAL A 65 -6.09 -3.50 6.02
N ASN A 66 -7.28 -2.94 6.16
CA ASN A 66 -7.98 -3.00 7.44
C ASN A 66 -8.88 -4.24 7.54
N VAL A 67 -9.27 -4.81 6.42
CA VAL A 67 -10.10 -6.00 6.43
C VAL A 67 -9.26 -7.27 6.42
N THR A 68 -8.17 -7.27 5.67
CA THR A 68 -7.34 -8.45 5.50
C THR A 68 -5.94 -8.16 6.01
N PRO A 69 -5.39 -8.99 6.89
CA PRO A 69 -4.05 -8.76 7.41
C PRO A 69 -3.00 -8.67 6.30
N ILE A 70 -1.99 -7.85 6.54
CA ILE A 70 -0.92 -7.67 5.56
C ILE A 70 0.33 -8.45 5.93
N THR A 71 0.32 -9.16 7.04
CA THR A 71 1.51 -9.84 7.54
C THR A 71 1.55 -11.26 7.04
N LYS A 72 2.75 -11.84 7.08
CA LYS A 72 2.92 -13.23 6.69
C LYS A 72 2.27 -14.13 7.71
N ALA A 73 1.67 -15.22 7.23
CA ALA A 73 1.05 -16.18 8.13
C ALA A 73 2.09 -16.80 9.06
N THR A 74 3.32 -16.93 8.61
CA THR A 74 4.38 -17.54 9.40
C THR A 74 5.14 -16.54 10.25
N ASP A 75 4.94 -15.25 10.04
CA ASP A 75 5.67 -14.23 10.79
C ASP A 75 4.84 -12.96 10.88
N PRO A 76 4.09 -12.79 11.96
CA PRO A 76 3.19 -11.64 12.09
C PRO A 76 3.89 -10.30 12.24
N LYS A 77 5.20 -10.28 12.34
CA LYS A 77 5.94 -9.03 12.40
C LYS A 77 6.46 -8.60 11.05
N THR A 78 6.23 -9.39 10.01
CA THR A 78 6.75 -9.11 8.68
C THR A 78 5.59 -8.93 7.71
N VAL A 79 5.67 -7.89 6.89
CA VAL A 79 4.67 -7.64 5.86
C VAL A 79 4.90 -8.60 4.70
N ASP A 80 3.84 -9.23 4.22
CA ASP A 80 3.91 -10.09 3.05
C ASP A 80 3.80 -9.21 1.81
N ASN A 81 4.92 -8.67 1.38
CA ASN A 81 4.94 -7.71 0.28
C ASN A 81 4.40 -8.31 -1.01
N ALA A 82 4.75 -9.56 -1.30
CA ALA A 82 4.32 -10.18 -2.55
C ALA A 82 2.79 -10.31 -2.60
N ALA A 83 2.20 -10.78 -1.51
CA ALA A 83 0.74 -10.90 -1.47
C ALA A 83 0.07 -9.53 -1.49
N LEU A 84 0.66 -8.56 -0.80
CA LEU A 84 0.09 -7.22 -0.76
C LEU A 84 0.11 -6.56 -2.13
N ILE A 85 1.20 -6.73 -2.88
CA ILE A 85 1.28 -6.19 -4.24
C ILE A 85 0.15 -6.75 -5.11
N VAL A 86 -0.10 -8.05 -5.01
CA VAL A 86 -1.17 -8.67 -5.80
C VAL A 86 -2.51 -8.06 -5.43
N ARG A 87 -2.76 -7.88 -4.13
CA ARG A 87 -4.04 -7.34 -3.66
C ARG A 87 -4.23 -5.89 -4.10
N LEU A 88 -3.20 -5.06 -3.90
CA LEU A 88 -3.31 -3.64 -4.25
C LEU A 88 -3.44 -3.48 -5.77
N THR A 89 -2.73 -4.29 -6.53
CA THR A 89 -2.82 -4.25 -7.98
C THR A 89 -4.25 -4.58 -8.42
N ALA A 90 -4.86 -5.59 -7.81
CA ALA A 90 -6.24 -5.94 -8.15
C ALA A 90 -7.19 -4.80 -7.79
N ASP A 91 -6.97 -4.12 -6.67
CA ASP A 91 -7.82 -3.00 -6.28
C ASP A 91 -7.76 -1.88 -7.32
N VAL A 92 -6.57 -1.52 -7.78
CA VAL A 92 -6.42 -0.46 -8.76
C VAL A 92 -7.05 -0.88 -10.09
N LYS A 93 -6.83 -2.12 -10.50
CA LYS A 93 -7.41 -2.60 -11.76
C LYS A 93 -8.93 -2.54 -11.73
N ARG A 94 -9.51 -2.84 -10.59
CA ARG A 94 -10.96 -2.80 -10.46
C ARG A 94 -11.49 -1.38 -10.59
N ILE A 95 -10.75 -0.40 -10.08
CA ILE A 95 -11.20 0.99 -10.08
C ILE A 95 -10.93 1.68 -11.40
N VAL A 96 -9.76 1.45 -11.99
CA VAL A 96 -9.33 2.18 -13.17
C VAL A 96 -9.55 1.39 -14.45
N GLY A 97 -9.35 0.09 -14.40
CA GLY A 97 -9.46 -0.76 -15.57
C GLY A 97 -8.25 -1.65 -15.71
N GLU A 98 -8.48 -2.93 -15.95
CA GLU A 98 -7.40 -3.90 -15.93
C GLU A 98 -6.32 -3.61 -16.97
N ALA A 99 -6.73 -3.21 -18.17
CA ALA A 99 -5.78 -3.00 -19.26
C ALA A 99 -4.89 -1.77 -19.04
N LYS A 100 -5.30 -0.89 -18.14
CA LYS A 100 -4.57 0.37 -17.90
C LYS A 100 -3.46 0.22 -16.88
N ILE A 101 -3.47 -0.86 -16.12
CA ILE A 101 -2.56 -1.00 -14.98
C ILE A 101 -1.61 -2.16 -15.21
N SER A 102 -0.32 -1.91 -15.05
CA SER A 102 0.68 -2.96 -15.10
C SER A 102 0.82 -3.62 -13.73
N THR A 103 1.09 -2.82 -12.71
CA THR A 103 1.28 -3.37 -11.36
C THR A 103 1.31 -2.23 -10.36
N VAL A 104 1.26 -2.59 -9.09
CA VAL A 104 1.57 -1.67 -8.00
C VAL A 104 2.92 -2.10 -7.44
N VAL A 105 3.78 -1.14 -7.18
CA VAL A 105 5.11 -1.39 -6.63
C VAL A 105 5.14 -0.82 -5.23
N ILE A 106 5.65 -1.60 -4.29
CA ILE A 106 5.88 -1.11 -2.93
C ILE A 106 7.31 -0.59 -2.88
N ILE A 107 7.43 0.70 -2.62
CA ILE A 107 8.74 1.36 -2.61
C ILE A 107 9.43 1.14 -1.28
N GLN A 108 8.69 1.25 -0.19
CA GLN A 108 9.27 1.17 1.13
C GLN A 108 8.19 0.79 2.14
N VAL A 109 8.58 0.04 3.16
CA VAL A 109 7.71 -0.29 4.27
C VAL A 109 8.48 0.05 5.54
N GLN A 110 7.88 0.88 6.39
CA GLN A 110 8.43 1.18 7.70
C GLN A 110 7.45 0.68 8.76
N ILE A 111 7.94 -0.04 9.74
CA ILE A 111 7.09 -0.61 10.77
C ILE A 111 7.33 0.13 12.07
N ALA A 112 6.25 0.59 12.68
CA ALA A 112 6.29 1.23 13.97
C ALA A 112 5.57 0.33 14.96
N GLU A 113 6.33 -0.31 15.84
CA GLU A 113 5.75 -1.22 16.81
C GLU A 113 5.23 -0.44 18.01
N LEU A 114 4.11 -0.91 18.54
CA LEU A 114 3.56 -0.34 19.75
C LEU A 114 4.14 -1.09 20.93
N HIS A 115 4.54 -0.34 21.94
CA HIS A 115 5.00 -0.92 23.18
C HIS A 115 3.92 -0.65 24.23
N PRO A 116 3.73 -1.56 25.16
CA PRO A 116 2.71 -1.35 26.19
C PRO A 116 2.79 -0.01 26.87
N ASN A 117 3.99 0.45 27.18
CA ASN A 117 4.14 1.73 27.83
C ASN A 117 3.76 2.88 26.93
N GLN A 118 4.09 2.78 25.67
CA GLN A 118 3.73 3.84 24.73
C GLN A 118 2.22 3.90 24.54
N ALA A 119 1.59 2.76 24.50
CA ALA A 119 0.16 2.73 24.32
C ALA A 119 -0.54 3.37 25.52
N LEU A 120 -0.05 3.10 26.72
CA LEU A 120 -0.63 3.67 27.92
C LEU A 120 -0.40 5.17 27.99
N VAL A 121 0.76 5.61 27.59
CA VAL A 121 1.08 7.02 27.62
C VAL A 121 0.30 7.78 26.58
N ALA A 122 0.15 7.19 25.44
CA ALA A 122 -0.52 7.88 24.36
C ALA A 122 -2.01 7.96 24.58
N ALA A 123 -2.57 6.97 25.20
CA ALA A 123 -4.00 6.91 25.31
C ALA A 123 -4.60 8.11 25.99
N PRO A 124 -4.08 8.59 27.05
CA PRO A 124 -4.69 9.63 27.76
C PRO A 124 -4.25 10.89 27.30
N PRO A 125 -3.88 11.30 26.54
CA PRO A 125 -3.39 12.49 26.35
C PRO A 125 -4.33 13.38 26.58
N SER A 126 -4.63 13.18 26.84
CA SER A 126 -5.25 13.89 27.03
C SER A 126 -5.17 14.53 27.53
#